data_5fad9aa62b33491d5dc9fcc4c55f76f9
#
_entry.id   5fad9aa62b33491d5dc9fcc4c55f76f9
#
_cell.length_a   1.000
_cell.length_b   1.000
_cell.length_c   1.000
_cell.angle_alpha   90.00
_cell.angle_beta   90.00
_cell.angle_gamma   90.00
#
_symmetry.space_group_name_H-M   'P 1'
#
loop_
_entity.id
_entity.type
_entity.pdbx_description
1 polymer ?
#
loop_
_entity_poly.entity_id
_entity_poly.type
_entity_poly.pdbx_seq_one_letter_code
_entity_poly.pdbx_strand_id
1 'polypeptide(L)'
;GLDFAVTYNGQYILTHDKVLYQNQLPKSTVYNLIRYATKHRREISLGTSTGLVGSNIISMGTSKFGQMVSRIVPKSWAKMVERSFKSLIRRFKPQSMETLKTIMREPVYQVVMVATVGETQAIEEKFPHVKITRSSPYSADIISAGQSKLKGIAHLGEVFGFELSEVMAFGDSENDLEMLSGVGIGVAMGNGEDELKDQATHVTDTNNQNGIAKALSHYGLIHFETENSFTSDDDNFNKVKDFHHLMD
;
A
#
# COMPACT_ATOMS: atom_id res chain seq x y z
N GLY A 1 -4.46 14.83 -14.64
CA GLY A 1 -5.28 13.87 -13.88
C GLY A 1 -4.53 12.56 -13.71
N LEU A 2 -5.13 11.58 -13.01
CA LEU A 2 -4.58 10.23 -12.95
C LEU A 2 -5.10 9.45 -14.15
N ASP A 3 -4.21 8.78 -14.89
CA ASP A 3 -4.60 7.98 -16.05
C ASP A 3 -5.04 6.57 -15.63
N PHE A 4 -4.43 6.04 -14.54
CA PHE A 4 -4.72 4.72 -14.01
C PHE A 4 -4.82 4.74 -12.48
N ALA A 5 -5.54 3.77 -11.93
CA ALA A 5 -5.49 3.44 -10.52
C ALA A 5 -5.16 1.95 -10.35
N VAL A 6 -4.04 1.67 -9.67
CA VAL A 6 -3.64 0.32 -9.25
C VAL A 6 -4.04 0.18 -7.79
N THR A 7 -5.06 -0.60 -7.51
CA THR A 7 -5.66 -0.73 -6.19
C THR A 7 -5.52 -2.15 -5.63
N TYR A 8 -5.79 -2.32 -4.33
CA TYR A 8 -5.75 -3.62 -3.65
C TYR A 8 -4.43 -4.37 -3.85
N ASN A 9 -3.29 -3.64 -3.71
CA ASN A 9 -1.95 -4.20 -3.88
C ASN A 9 -1.75 -4.89 -5.24
N GLY A 10 -2.23 -4.27 -6.33
CA GLY A 10 -2.08 -4.77 -7.69
C GLY A 10 -3.18 -5.69 -8.20
N GLN A 11 -4.19 -6.00 -7.38
CA GLN A 11 -5.23 -6.95 -7.77
C GLN A 11 -6.38 -6.35 -8.59
N TYR A 12 -6.51 -5.02 -8.61
CA TYR A 12 -7.55 -4.33 -9.37
C TYR A 12 -6.99 -3.06 -9.99
N ILE A 13 -6.98 -3.01 -11.32
CA ILE A 13 -6.41 -1.92 -12.11
C ILE A 13 -7.49 -1.35 -13.02
N LEU A 14 -7.65 -0.05 -12.98
CA LEU A 14 -8.68 0.65 -13.77
C LEU A 14 -8.15 1.97 -14.34
N THR A 15 -8.75 2.37 -15.45
CA THR A 15 -8.73 3.75 -15.96
C THR A 15 -10.00 4.46 -15.52
N HIS A 16 -10.17 5.71 -15.96
CA HIS A 16 -11.43 6.44 -15.79
C HIS A 16 -12.62 5.68 -16.38
N ASP A 17 -12.45 4.96 -17.50
CA ASP A 17 -13.54 4.40 -18.28
C ASP A 17 -13.68 2.88 -18.20
N LYS A 18 -12.62 2.15 -17.82
CA LYS A 18 -12.64 0.68 -17.87
C LYS A 18 -11.72 0.03 -16.85
N VAL A 19 -12.04 -1.21 -16.53
CA VAL A 19 -11.17 -2.11 -15.78
C VAL A 19 -10.17 -2.76 -16.75
N LEU A 20 -8.88 -2.63 -16.46
CA LEU A 20 -7.80 -3.22 -17.25
C LEU A 20 -7.42 -4.60 -16.75
N TYR A 21 -7.41 -4.78 -15.43
CA TYR A 21 -7.04 -6.04 -14.80
C TYR A 21 -7.82 -6.24 -13.51
N GLN A 22 -8.17 -7.50 -13.26
CA GLN A 22 -8.77 -7.89 -11.98
C GLN A 22 -8.36 -9.30 -11.61
N ASN A 23 -7.95 -9.48 -10.36
CA ASN A 23 -7.62 -10.77 -9.76
C ASN A 23 -8.34 -10.89 -8.41
N GLN A 24 -9.49 -11.56 -8.42
CA GLN A 24 -10.31 -11.73 -7.24
C GLN A 24 -9.84 -12.89 -6.37
N LEU A 25 -9.97 -12.74 -5.06
CA LEU A 25 -9.82 -13.85 -4.13
C LEU A 25 -10.92 -14.90 -4.38
N PRO A 26 -10.58 -16.21 -4.33
CA PRO A 26 -11.59 -17.25 -4.42
C PRO A 26 -12.66 -17.10 -3.32
N LYS A 27 -13.93 -17.25 -3.68
CA LYS A 27 -15.05 -17.08 -2.73
C LYS A 27 -14.92 -17.99 -1.50
N SER A 28 -14.41 -19.20 -1.68
CA SER A 28 -14.12 -20.13 -0.58
C SER A 28 -13.07 -19.57 0.40
N THR A 29 -12.02 -18.95 -0.12
CA THR A 29 -10.96 -18.29 0.68
C THR A 29 -11.56 -17.14 1.48
N VAL A 30 -12.30 -16.26 0.83
CA VAL A 30 -12.98 -15.11 1.50
C VAL A 30 -13.91 -15.61 2.60
N TYR A 31 -14.74 -16.63 2.32
CA TYR A 31 -15.63 -17.21 3.31
C TYR A 31 -14.88 -17.79 4.52
N ASN A 32 -13.78 -18.50 4.28
CA ASN A 32 -12.97 -19.07 5.35
C ASN A 32 -12.25 -17.99 6.18
N LEU A 33 -11.79 -16.90 5.56
CA LEU A 33 -11.23 -15.74 6.26
C LEU A 33 -12.28 -15.06 7.13
N ILE A 34 -13.51 -14.90 6.64
CA ILE A 34 -14.63 -14.37 7.45
C ILE A 34 -14.91 -15.26 8.65
N ARG A 35 -14.98 -16.58 8.45
CA ARG A 35 -15.17 -17.53 9.57
C ARG A 35 -14.03 -17.46 10.58
N TYR A 36 -12.81 -17.37 10.11
CA TYR A 36 -11.63 -17.20 10.97
C TYR A 36 -11.73 -15.89 11.77
N ALA A 37 -11.99 -14.77 11.11
CA ALA A 37 -12.15 -13.47 11.77
C ALA A 37 -13.26 -13.50 12.83
N THR A 38 -14.42 -14.08 12.50
CA THR A 38 -15.55 -14.21 13.42
C THR A 38 -15.17 -15.06 14.63
N LYS A 39 -14.54 -16.24 14.42
CA LYS A 39 -14.09 -17.13 15.51
C LYS A 39 -13.11 -16.44 16.46
N HIS A 40 -12.20 -15.65 15.91
CA HIS A 40 -11.17 -14.95 16.68
C HIS A 40 -11.59 -13.53 17.10
N ARG A 41 -12.87 -13.15 16.88
CA ARG A 41 -13.43 -11.83 17.18
C ARG A 41 -12.61 -10.71 16.56
N ARG A 42 -12.20 -10.89 15.30
CA ARG A 42 -11.47 -9.89 14.52
C ARG A 42 -12.43 -9.13 13.64
N GLU A 43 -12.21 -7.84 13.51
CA GLU A 43 -12.89 -7.05 12.51
C GLU A 43 -12.29 -7.29 11.12
N ILE A 44 -13.16 -7.23 10.12
CA ILE A 44 -12.82 -7.52 8.75
C ILE A 44 -13.58 -6.58 7.81
N SER A 45 -12.91 -6.12 6.76
CA SER A 45 -13.49 -5.41 5.64
C SER A 45 -13.11 -6.10 4.34
N LEU A 46 -14.01 -6.04 3.36
CA LEU A 46 -13.85 -6.64 2.05
C LEU A 46 -13.65 -5.54 1.01
N GLY A 47 -12.58 -5.61 0.24
CA GLY A 47 -12.29 -4.73 -0.88
C GLY A 47 -13.00 -5.20 -2.12
N THR A 48 -13.95 -4.41 -2.62
CA THR A 48 -14.75 -4.67 -3.82
C THR A 48 -14.53 -3.59 -4.87
N SER A 49 -15.15 -3.70 -6.02
CA SER A 49 -15.11 -2.67 -7.06
C SER A 49 -15.65 -1.31 -6.60
N THR A 50 -16.52 -1.30 -5.58
CA THR A 50 -17.14 -0.10 -5.01
C THR A 50 -16.39 0.48 -3.81
N GLY A 51 -15.30 -0.19 -3.37
CA GLY A 51 -14.47 0.25 -2.24
C GLY A 51 -14.40 -0.78 -1.11
N LEU A 52 -13.89 -0.35 0.04
CA LEU A 52 -13.85 -1.15 1.26
C LEU A 52 -15.21 -1.15 1.94
N VAL A 53 -15.80 -2.33 2.07
CA VAL A 53 -17.09 -2.53 2.72
C VAL A 53 -16.92 -3.45 3.93
N GLY A 54 -17.41 -3.03 5.07
CA GLY A 54 -17.30 -3.83 6.29
C GLY A 54 -17.11 -2.98 7.56
N SER A 55 -16.00 -3.16 8.25
CA SER A 55 -15.77 -2.61 9.57
C SER A 55 -15.56 -1.09 9.63
N ASN A 56 -16.17 -0.46 10.63
CA ASN A 56 -15.98 0.97 10.91
C ASN A 56 -14.61 1.26 11.59
N ILE A 57 -13.99 0.27 12.27
CA ILE A 57 -12.68 0.45 12.92
C ILE A 57 -11.57 0.54 11.89
N ILE A 58 -11.65 -0.26 10.83
CA ILE A 58 -10.66 -0.22 9.75
C ILE A 58 -10.68 1.17 9.09
N SER A 59 -11.87 1.75 8.89
CA SER A 59 -11.99 3.13 8.38
C SER A 59 -11.43 4.18 9.37
N MET A 60 -11.51 3.95 10.68
CA MET A 60 -10.88 4.81 11.70
C MET A 60 -9.35 4.65 11.73
N GLY A 61 -8.83 3.43 11.56
CA GLY A 61 -7.38 3.17 11.53
C GLY A 61 -6.68 3.78 10.32
N THR A 62 -7.37 3.88 9.19
CA THR A 62 -6.90 4.59 7.99
C THR A 62 -7.12 6.11 8.07
N SER A 63 -7.79 6.59 9.13
CA SER A 63 -7.97 8.02 9.36
C SER A 63 -6.64 8.69 9.73
N LYS A 64 -6.51 10.00 9.42
CA LYS A 64 -5.34 10.81 9.81
C LYS A 64 -5.00 10.73 11.30
N PHE A 65 -5.99 10.49 12.15
CA PHE A 65 -5.83 10.32 13.59
C PHE A 65 -5.14 8.98 13.95
N GLY A 66 -5.56 7.87 13.35
CA GLY A 66 -4.93 6.55 13.56
C GLY A 66 -3.45 6.53 13.12
N GLN A 67 -3.16 7.15 11.99
CA GLN A 67 -1.79 7.31 11.48
C GLN A 67 -0.94 8.22 12.39
N MET A 68 -1.51 9.31 12.91
CA MET A 68 -0.82 10.20 13.84
C MET A 68 -0.48 9.49 15.16
N VAL A 69 -1.38 8.70 15.71
CA VAL A 69 -1.16 7.94 16.96
C VAL A 69 -0.05 6.90 16.76
N SER A 70 -0.01 6.19 15.64
CA SER A 70 1.03 5.19 15.36
C SER A 70 2.43 5.81 15.23
N ARG A 71 2.55 7.07 14.80
CA ARG A 71 3.82 7.81 14.66
C ARG A 71 4.35 8.38 15.99
N ILE A 72 3.48 8.64 16.95
CA ILE A 72 3.85 9.28 18.24
C ILE A 72 4.29 8.25 19.28
N VAL A 73 3.94 6.97 19.11
CA VAL A 73 4.22 5.92 20.09
C VAL A 73 5.68 5.46 19.98
N PRO A 74 6.50 5.62 21.02
CA PRO A 74 7.87 5.13 21.03
C PRO A 74 7.95 3.61 20.77
N LYS A 75 8.95 3.15 20.02
CA LYS A 75 9.19 1.69 19.75
C LYS A 75 9.24 0.86 21.04
N SER A 76 9.73 1.44 22.15
CA SER A 76 9.77 0.80 23.49
C SER A 76 8.38 0.49 24.08
N TRP A 77 7.33 1.19 23.63
CA TRP A 77 5.96 1.00 24.12
C TRP A 77 5.12 0.09 23.23
N ALA A 78 5.70 -0.43 22.13
CA ALA A 78 5.00 -1.24 21.14
C ALA A 78 4.25 -2.43 21.78
N LYS A 79 4.87 -3.16 22.73
CA LYS A 79 4.21 -4.28 23.43
C LYS A 79 3.04 -3.84 24.34
N MET A 80 3.15 -2.66 24.93
CA MET A 80 2.07 -2.13 25.78
C MET A 80 0.89 -1.65 24.92
N VAL A 81 1.19 -0.97 23.82
CA VAL A 81 0.18 -0.52 22.84
C VAL A 81 -0.50 -1.73 22.20
N GLU A 82 0.25 -2.76 21.83
CA GLU A 82 -0.32 -4.02 21.32
C GLU A 82 -1.29 -4.68 22.29
N ARG A 83 -0.94 -4.73 23.59
CA ARG A 83 -1.83 -5.27 24.63
C ARG A 83 -3.09 -4.42 24.79
N SER A 84 -2.94 -3.11 24.82
CA SER A 84 -4.06 -2.16 24.92
C SER A 84 -4.96 -2.25 23.69
N PHE A 85 -4.38 -2.37 22.50
CA PHE A 85 -5.09 -2.54 21.25
C PHE A 85 -5.86 -3.87 21.20
N LYS A 86 -5.23 -4.98 21.57
CA LYS A 86 -5.91 -6.29 21.72
C LYS A 86 -7.08 -6.23 22.72
N SER A 87 -6.93 -5.48 23.81
CA SER A 87 -8.02 -5.28 24.79
C SER A 87 -9.17 -4.44 24.21
N LEU A 88 -8.84 -3.40 23.45
CA LEU A 88 -9.83 -2.53 22.79
C LEU A 88 -10.64 -3.32 21.76
N ILE A 89 -9.97 -4.09 20.88
CA ILE A 89 -10.61 -4.91 19.86
C ILE A 89 -11.63 -5.88 20.47
N ARG A 90 -11.34 -6.46 21.64
CA ARG A 90 -12.27 -7.41 22.30
C ARG A 90 -13.62 -6.78 22.70
N ARG A 91 -13.71 -5.46 22.77
CA ARG A 91 -14.94 -4.73 23.13
C ARG A 91 -15.85 -4.42 21.93
N PHE A 92 -15.34 -4.57 20.71
CA PHE A 92 -16.12 -4.30 19.50
C PHE A 92 -16.88 -5.56 19.04
N LYS A 93 -18.09 -5.37 18.54
CA LYS A 93 -18.85 -6.44 17.92
C LYS A 93 -18.41 -6.59 16.46
N PRO A 94 -17.90 -7.76 16.04
CA PRO A 94 -17.63 -8.01 14.64
C PRO A 94 -18.92 -7.88 13.83
N GLN A 95 -18.79 -7.52 12.55
CA GLN A 95 -19.93 -7.47 11.64
C GLN A 95 -20.64 -8.82 11.55
N SER A 96 -21.95 -8.78 11.30
CA SER A 96 -22.73 -9.99 11.18
C SER A 96 -22.27 -10.80 9.96
N MET A 97 -22.26 -12.14 10.09
CA MET A 97 -21.94 -13.04 8.99
C MET A 97 -22.88 -12.85 7.79
N GLU A 98 -24.11 -12.44 8.01
CA GLU A 98 -25.10 -12.19 6.94
C GLU A 98 -24.74 -10.97 6.12
N THR A 99 -24.33 -9.88 6.77
CA THR A 99 -23.86 -8.68 6.06
C THR A 99 -22.66 -9.01 5.17
N LEU A 100 -21.68 -9.72 5.71
CA LEU A 100 -20.49 -10.13 4.95
C LEU A 100 -20.81 -11.07 3.80
N LYS A 101 -21.75 -12.02 3.98
CA LYS A 101 -22.24 -12.89 2.89
C LYS A 101 -22.93 -12.10 1.77
N THR A 102 -23.65 -11.05 2.10
CA THR A 102 -24.30 -10.20 1.10
C THR A 102 -23.26 -9.48 0.25
N ILE A 103 -22.20 -8.96 0.88
CA ILE A 103 -21.09 -8.29 0.18
C ILE A 103 -20.32 -9.28 -0.72
N MET A 104 -20.18 -10.54 -0.32
CA MET A 104 -19.52 -11.59 -1.11
C MET A 104 -20.25 -11.98 -2.41
N ARG A 105 -21.41 -11.37 -2.73
CA ARG A 105 -22.04 -11.50 -4.05
C ARG A 105 -21.18 -10.83 -5.12
N GLU A 106 -20.46 -9.77 -4.75
CA GLU A 106 -19.50 -9.08 -5.61
C GLU A 106 -18.12 -9.74 -5.55
N PRO A 107 -17.26 -9.53 -6.56
CA PRO A 107 -15.85 -9.92 -6.52
C PRO A 107 -15.13 -9.22 -5.35
N VAL A 108 -14.35 -9.98 -4.58
CA VAL A 108 -13.52 -9.45 -3.49
C VAL A 108 -12.06 -9.54 -3.92
N TYR A 109 -11.38 -8.41 -3.91
CA TYR A 109 -9.98 -8.29 -4.35
C TYR A 109 -9.01 -8.31 -3.17
N GLN A 110 -9.41 -7.80 -2.02
CA GLN A 110 -8.60 -7.74 -0.81
C GLN A 110 -9.48 -7.95 0.41
N VAL A 111 -8.94 -8.60 1.42
CA VAL A 111 -9.56 -8.68 2.75
C VAL A 111 -8.66 -7.93 3.72
N VAL A 112 -9.19 -6.89 4.36
CA VAL A 112 -8.48 -6.18 5.43
C VAL A 112 -8.97 -6.72 6.76
N MET A 113 -8.05 -7.25 7.58
CA MET A 113 -8.38 -7.82 8.89
C MET A 113 -7.58 -7.12 9.98
N VAL A 114 -8.22 -6.84 11.10
CA VAL A 114 -7.51 -6.37 12.29
C VAL A 114 -6.69 -7.52 12.86
N ALA A 115 -5.36 -7.45 12.65
CA ALA A 115 -4.40 -8.45 13.12
C ALA A 115 -3.02 -7.80 13.32
N THR A 116 -2.31 -8.23 14.37
CA THR A 116 -0.96 -7.75 14.66
C THR A 116 0.09 -8.45 13.79
N VAL A 117 1.29 -7.87 13.67
CA VAL A 117 2.41 -8.46 12.92
C VAL A 117 2.71 -9.88 13.40
N GLY A 118 2.68 -10.13 14.71
CA GLY A 118 2.94 -11.48 15.26
C GLY A 118 1.93 -12.55 14.86
N GLU A 119 0.82 -12.20 14.21
CA GLU A 119 -0.19 -13.15 13.73
C GLU A 119 -0.03 -13.47 12.24
N THR A 120 0.87 -12.78 11.51
CA THR A 120 1.06 -12.93 10.06
C THR A 120 1.33 -14.38 9.68
N GLN A 121 2.38 -14.98 10.25
CA GLN A 121 2.78 -16.34 9.95
C GLN A 121 1.65 -17.37 10.20
N ALA A 122 0.97 -17.27 11.32
CA ALA A 122 -0.12 -18.20 11.66
C ALA A 122 -1.33 -18.10 10.72
N ILE A 123 -1.58 -16.91 10.15
CA ILE A 123 -2.65 -16.71 9.17
C ILE A 123 -2.23 -17.26 7.81
N GLU A 124 -1.00 -16.99 7.35
CA GLU A 124 -0.48 -17.49 6.06
C GLU A 124 -0.34 -19.02 6.04
N GLU A 125 0.17 -19.62 7.11
CA GLU A 125 0.21 -21.08 7.25
C GLU A 125 -1.19 -21.72 7.16
N LYS A 126 -2.20 -21.05 7.69
CA LYS A 126 -3.57 -21.52 7.63
C LYS A 126 -4.22 -21.31 6.27
N PHE A 127 -3.79 -20.30 5.53
CA PHE A 127 -4.32 -19.90 4.23
C PHE A 127 -3.19 -19.80 3.20
N PRO A 128 -2.62 -20.93 2.72
CA PRO A 128 -1.38 -20.93 1.91
C PRO A 128 -1.52 -20.26 0.53
N HIS A 129 -2.75 -19.93 0.10
CA HIS A 129 -3.01 -19.24 -1.17
C HIS A 129 -3.17 -17.73 -1.03
N VAL A 130 -2.89 -17.18 0.15
CA VAL A 130 -2.90 -15.75 0.38
C VAL A 130 -1.53 -15.25 0.78
N LYS A 131 -1.29 -13.96 0.56
CA LYS A 131 -0.14 -13.20 1.06
C LYS A 131 -0.69 -12.09 1.95
N ILE A 132 -0.02 -11.82 3.06
CA ILE A 132 -0.32 -10.68 3.92
C ILE A 132 0.67 -9.57 3.61
N THR A 133 0.16 -8.40 3.31
CA THR A 133 0.91 -7.15 3.25
C THR A 133 0.39 -6.19 4.31
N ARG A 134 1.15 -5.15 4.63
CA ARG A 134 0.78 -4.23 5.69
C ARG A 134 1.08 -2.79 5.32
N SER A 135 0.12 -1.92 5.60
CA SER A 135 0.30 -0.47 5.68
C SER A 135 0.26 0.03 7.14
N SER A 136 0.06 -0.90 8.10
CA SER A 136 -0.03 -0.63 9.52
C SER A 136 0.29 -1.91 10.31
N PRO A 137 0.97 -1.83 11.47
CA PRO A 137 1.28 -2.99 12.30
C PRO A 137 0.05 -3.66 12.92
N TYR A 138 -1.12 -3.05 12.78
CA TYR A 138 -2.37 -3.51 13.40
C TYR A 138 -3.42 -4.02 12.41
N SER A 139 -3.14 -3.91 11.10
CA SER A 139 -4.01 -4.45 10.05
C SER A 139 -3.25 -5.35 9.10
N ALA A 140 -3.90 -6.42 8.66
CA ALA A 140 -3.41 -7.33 7.65
C ALA A 140 -4.21 -7.09 6.36
N ASP A 141 -3.52 -6.72 5.29
CA ASP A 141 -4.06 -6.63 3.95
C ASP A 141 -3.83 -7.99 3.26
N ILE A 142 -4.88 -8.80 3.20
CA ILE A 142 -4.83 -10.17 2.72
C ILE A 142 -5.21 -10.17 1.25
N ILE A 143 -4.27 -10.58 0.41
CA ILE A 143 -4.37 -10.63 -1.05
C ILE A 143 -4.06 -12.03 -1.56
N SER A 144 -4.28 -12.30 -2.84
CA SER A 144 -3.86 -13.56 -3.46
C SER A 144 -2.34 -13.71 -3.42
N ALA A 145 -1.86 -14.92 -3.09
CA ALA A 145 -0.44 -15.23 -3.16
C ALA A 145 0.11 -14.91 -4.57
N GLY A 146 1.31 -14.37 -4.60
CA GLY A 146 1.98 -13.98 -5.84
C GLY A 146 1.52 -12.65 -6.44
N GLN A 147 0.65 -11.90 -5.79
CA GLN A 147 0.28 -10.53 -6.16
C GLN A 147 1.06 -9.50 -5.34
N SER A 148 1.28 -8.33 -5.93
CA SER A 148 1.93 -7.18 -5.29
C SER A 148 1.69 -5.90 -6.10
N LYS A 149 2.07 -4.75 -5.53
CA LYS A 149 2.04 -3.46 -6.25
C LYS A 149 2.94 -3.50 -7.49
N LEU A 150 4.13 -4.10 -7.37
CA LEU A 150 5.06 -4.27 -8.49
C LEU A 150 4.43 -5.07 -9.65
N LYS A 151 3.74 -6.16 -9.36
CA LYS A 151 3.05 -6.94 -10.39
C LYS A 151 1.92 -6.18 -11.05
N GLY A 152 1.22 -5.33 -10.30
CA GLY A 152 0.23 -4.43 -10.87
C GLY A 152 0.85 -3.44 -11.87
N ILE A 153 2.02 -2.88 -11.56
CA ILE A 153 2.76 -2.00 -12.46
C ILE A 153 3.29 -2.77 -13.67
N ALA A 154 3.86 -3.96 -13.48
CA ALA A 154 4.32 -4.81 -14.58
C ALA A 154 3.19 -5.13 -15.55
N HIS A 155 1.99 -5.39 -15.05
CA HIS A 155 0.82 -5.62 -15.89
C HIS A 155 0.43 -4.38 -16.71
N LEU A 156 0.56 -3.18 -16.15
CA LEU A 156 0.42 -1.94 -16.93
C LEU A 156 1.50 -1.82 -18.00
N GLY A 157 2.76 -2.19 -17.71
CA GLY A 157 3.85 -2.23 -18.68
C GLY A 157 3.54 -3.15 -19.86
N GLU A 158 2.99 -4.35 -19.61
CA GLU A 158 2.54 -5.26 -20.66
C GLU A 158 1.44 -4.65 -21.55
N VAL A 159 0.51 -3.88 -20.95
CA VAL A 159 -0.61 -3.26 -21.68
C VAL A 159 -0.19 -2.03 -22.48
N PHE A 160 0.72 -1.21 -21.93
CA PHE A 160 1.08 0.11 -22.46
C PHE A 160 2.47 0.15 -23.10
N GLY A 161 3.24 -0.93 -23.04
CA GLY A 161 4.52 -1.06 -23.73
C GLY A 161 5.68 -0.37 -23.03
N PHE A 162 5.69 -0.32 -21.69
CA PHE A 162 6.84 0.18 -20.93
C PHE A 162 7.45 -0.93 -20.04
N GLU A 163 8.74 -0.80 -19.75
CA GLU A 163 9.48 -1.71 -18.87
C GLU A 163 9.52 -1.17 -17.44
N LEU A 164 9.67 -2.06 -16.45
CA LEU A 164 9.80 -1.65 -15.04
C LEU A 164 11.02 -0.75 -14.80
N SER A 165 12.07 -0.87 -15.62
CA SER A 165 13.26 -0.01 -15.60
C SER A 165 12.97 1.46 -15.96
N GLU A 166 11.85 1.73 -16.63
CA GLU A 166 11.39 3.07 -17.02
C GLU A 166 10.45 3.70 -15.99
N VAL A 167 10.17 2.99 -14.90
CA VAL A 167 9.21 3.42 -13.87
C VAL A 167 9.93 4.08 -12.70
N MET A 168 9.44 5.24 -12.28
CA MET A 168 9.73 5.87 -10.99
C MET A 168 8.57 5.64 -10.04
N ALA A 169 8.84 5.09 -8.85
CA ALA A 169 7.82 4.81 -7.85
C ALA A 169 8.17 5.44 -6.50
N PHE A 170 7.15 5.82 -5.74
CA PHE A 170 7.25 6.40 -4.40
C PHE A 170 6.56 5.50 -3.38
N GLY A 171 7.16 5.33 -2.20
CA GLY A 171 6.60 4.52 -1.13
C GLY A 171 7.05 4.94 0.26
N ASP A 172 6.31 4.52 1.29
CA ASP A 172 6.61 4.83 2.68
C ASP A 172 6.38 3.68 3.67
N SER A 173 5.87 2.54 3.22
CA SER A 173 5.47 1.42 4.08
C SER A 173 6.00 0.07 3.56
N GLU A 174 5.99 -0.96 4.43
CA GLU A 174 6.44 -2.33 4.11
C GLU A 174 5.88 -2.87 2.79
N ASN A 175 4.62 -2.59 2.48
CA ASN A 175 3.98 -3.07 1.25
C ASN A 175 4.47 -2.38 -0.04
N ASP A 176 5.36 -1.37 0.08
CA ASP A 176 6.02 -0.71 -1.05
C ASP A 176 7.39 -1.29 -1.37
N LEU A 177 7.96 -2.12 -0.47
CA LEU A 177 9.33 -2.61 -0.57
C LEU A 177 9.62 -3.31 -1.90
N GLU A 178 8.76 -4.28 -2.26
CA GLU A 178 8.89 -5.02 -3.51
C GLU A 178 8.78 -4.09 -4.73
N MET A 179 7.90 -3.09 -4.67
CA MET A 179 7.74 -2.10 -5.74
C MET A 179 8.99 -1.24 -5.89
N LEU A 180 9.49 -0.65 -4.81
CA LEU A 180 10.65 0.24 -4.88
C LEU A 180 11.93 -0.48 -5.30
N SER A 181 12.08 -1.76 -4.91
CA SER A 181 13.24 -2.57 -5.30
C SER A 181 13.16 -3.09 -6.74
N GLY A 182 11.96 -3.14 -7.32
CA GLY A 182 11.72 -3.77 -8.63
C GLY A 182 11.55 -2.80 -9.80
N VAL A 183 11.49 -1.48 -9.55
CA VAL A 183 11.37 -0.46 -10.60
C VAL A 183 12.71 0.20 -10.89
N GLY A 184 12.81 0.99 -11.98
CA GLY A 184 14.03 1.70 -12.36
C GLY A 184 14.49 2.72 -11.31
N ILE A 185 13.55 3.50 -10.75
CA ILE A 185 13.83 4.48 -9.69
C ILE A 185 12.82 4.28 -8.56
N GLY A 186 13.24 3.61 -7.50
CA GLY A 186 12.45 3.48 -6.27
C GLY A 186 12.80 4.59 -5.28
N VAL A 187 11.84 5.43 -4.92
CA VAL A 187 12.01 6.57 -4.01
C VAL A 187 11.30 6.30 -2.69
N ALA A 188 12.06 6.18 -1.61
CA ALA A 188 11.49 6.13 -0.27
C ALA A 188 11.20 7.53 0.26
N MET A 189 10.01 7.73 0.81
CA MET A 189 9.65 8.99 1.48
C MET A 189 10.43 9.13 2.80
N GLY A 190 10.83 10.34 3.16
CA GLY A 190 11.56 10.64 4.39
C GLY A 190 10.84 10.23 5.68
N ASN A 191 9.51 10.15 5.64
CA ASN A 191 8.68 9.60 6.71
C ASN A 191 8.47 8.08 6.64
N GLY A 192 9.05 7.40 5.65
CA GLY A 192 8.93 5.95 5.47
C GLY A 192 9.71 5.14 6.51
N GLU A 193 9.53 3.83 6.48
CA GLU A 193 10.19 2.88 7.35
C GLU A 193 11.68 2.75 7.00
N ASP A 194 12.54 2.49 7.99
CA ASP A 194 14.00 2.44 7.79
C ASP A 194 14.40 1.34 6.79
N GLU A 195 13.78 0.16 6.89
CA GLU A 195 14.02 -0.96 5.96
C GLU A 195 13.71 -0.59 4.50
N LEU A 196 12.68 0.22 4.27
CA LEU A 196 12.33 0.70 2.95
C LEU A 196 13.36 1.68 2.40
N LYS A 197 13.89 2.58 3.27
CA LYS A 197 14.93 3.55 2.90
C LYS A 197 16.23 2.88 2.52
N ASP A 198 16.60 1.79 3.22
CA ASP A 198 17.82 1.04 2.97
C ASP A 198 17.83 0.34 1.60
N GLN A 199 16.64 0.04 1.06
CA GLN A 199 16.48 -0.66 -0.23
C GLN A 199 16.07 0.25 -1.39
N ALA A 200 15.75 1.50 -1.12
CA ALA A 200 15.36 2.44 -2.16
C ALA A 200 16.57 2.98 -2.94
N THR A 201 16.36 3.31 -4.22
CA THR A 201 17.36 3.99 -5.05
C THR A 201 17.67 5.40 -4.51
N HIS A 202 16.65 6.07 -3.95
CA HIS A 202 16.74 7.42 -3.43
C HIS A 202 15.83 7.60 -2.21
N VAL A 203 16.28 8.38 -1.24
CA VAL A 203 15.45 8.79 -0.10
C VAL A 203 15.19 10.29 -0.22
N THR A 204 13.93 10.66 -0.34
CA THR A 204 13.51 12.05 -0.44
C THR A 204 13.02 12.59 0.91
N ASP A 205 12.60 13.85 0.94
CA ASP A 205 11.99 14.46 2.13
C ASP A 205 10.62 13.86 2.48
N THR A 206 10.08 14.27 3.61
CA THR A 206 8.76 13.79 4.06
C THR A 206 7.63 14.32 3.17
N ASN A 207 6.48 13.68 3.25
CA ASN A 207 5.26 14.14 2.55
C ASN A 207 4.85 15.57 2.93
N ASN A 208 5.17 16.04 4.15
CA ASN A 208 4.89 17.39 4.62
C ASN A 208 5.94 18.43 4.16
N GLN A 209 7.05 17.97 3.59
CA GLN A 209 8.18 18.78 3.13
C GLN A 209 8.34 18.72 1.61
N ASN A 210 7.26 18.42 0.90
CA ASN A 210 7.22 18.32 -0.56
C ASN A 210 8.17 17.25 -1.14
N GLY A 211 8.36 16.13 -0.43
CA GLY A 211 9.31 15.09 -0.83
C GLY A 211 9.14 14.60 -2.27
N ILE A 212 7.89 14.34 -2.71
CA ILE A 212 7.64 13.90 -4.09
C ILE A 212 8.12 14.96 -5.10
N ALA A 213 7.74 16.22 -4.92
CA ALA A 213 8.14 17.29 -5.83
C ALA A 213 9.67 17.50 -5.87
N LYS A 214 10.33 17.39 -4.70
CA LYS A 214 11.79 17.48 -4.62
C LYS A 214 12.49 16.32 -5.35
N ALA A 215 12.00 15.09 -5.20
CA ALA A 215 12.54 13.96 -5.93
C ALA A 215 12.33 14.10 -7.45
N LEU A 216 11.14 14.49 -7.89
CA LEU A 216 10.86 14.73 -9.30
C LEU A 216 11.76 15.82 -9.87
N SER A 217 12.01 16.90 -9.11
CA SER A 217 12.95 17.96 -9.50
C SER A 217 14.41 17.48 -9.52
N HIS A 218 14.82 16.65 -8.55
CA HIS A 218 16.15 16.05 -8.51
C HIS A 218 16.45 15.22 -9.77
N TYR A 219 15.46 14.52 -10.30
CA TYR A 219 15.58 13.76 -11.54
C TYR A 219 15.23 14.59 -12.81
N GLY A 220 15.02 15.89 -12.68
CA GLY A 220 14.77 16.79 -13.81
C GLY A 220 13.41 16.64 -14.49
N LEU A 221 12.46 15.95 -13.84
CA LEU A 221 11.12 15.70 -14.38
C LEU A 221 10.17 16.89 -14.23
N ILE A 222 10.44 17.77 -13.25
CA ILE A 222 9.69 19.02 -13.05
C ILE A 222 10.64 20.12 -12.58
N HIS A 223 10.27 21.39 -12.79
CA HIS A 223 10.86 22.52 -12.09
C HIS A 223 10.11 22.74 -10.77
N PHE A 224 10.80 22.61 -9.66
CA PHE A 224 10.26 22.86 -8.33
C PHE A 224 11.20 23.77 -7.55
N GLU A 225 10.81 25.06 -7.41
CA GLU A 225 11.55 26.01 -6.60
C GLU A 225 11.18 25.85 -5.13
N THR A 226 12.17 25.58 -4.29
CA THR A 226 12.00 25.66 -2.83
C THR A 226 12.20 27.11 -2.42
N GLU A 227 11.35 27.64 -1.57
CA GLU A 227 11.42 29.05 -1.07
C GLU A 227 12.78 29.47 -0.46
N ASN A 228 13.79 28.57 -0.41
CA ASN A 228 15.09 28.77 0.20
C ASN A 228 16.30 28.64 -0.75
N SER A 229 16.14 28.65 -2.07
CA SER A 229 17.29 28.61 -2.97
C SER A 229 17.60 29.97 -3.60
N PHE A 230 17.97 30.95 -2.77
CA PHE A 230 18.85 32.05 -3.18
C PHE A 230 20.27 31.69 -2.77
N THR A 231 20.96 30.85 -3.52
CA THR A 231 22.42 30.85 -3.65
C THR A 231 22.82 30.14 -4.93
N SER A 232 23.52 30.88 -5.78
CA SER A 232 24.26 30.54 -6.97
C SER A 232 24.91 29.14 -7.00
N ASP A 233 24.78 28.40 -8.10
CA ASP A 233 25.80 28.29 -9.15
C ASP A 233 25.36 27.21 -10.17
N ASP A 234 25.35 27.64 -11.41
CA ASP A 234 25.28 26.82 -12.61
C ASP A 234 26.42 25.81 -12.63
N ASP A 235 26.10 24.51 -12.75
CA ASP A 235 26.93 23.52 -13.47
C ASP A 235 26.41 22.08 -13.24
N ASN A 236 25.29 21.70 -13.80
CA ASN A 236 25.00 20.27 -14.01
C ASN A 236 23.92 19.96 -15.08
N PHE A 237 23.94 20.69 -16.18
CA PHE A 237 22.91 20.54 -17.24
C PHE A 237 23.18 19.38 -18.21
N ASN A 238 24.18 18.53 -18.00
CA ASN A 238 24.65 17.58 -19.04
C ASN A 238 24.45 16.09 -18.77
N LYS A 239 23.62 15.69 -17.78
CA LYS A 239 23.44 14.24 -17.50
C LYS A 239 22.05 13.66 -17.80
N VAL A 240 21.12 14.43 -18.34
CA VAL A 240 19.71 13.95 -18.55
C VAL A 240 19.32 13.93 -20.03
N LYS A 241 20.28 13.82 -20.96
CA LYS A 241 19.95 13.76 -22.41
C LYS A 241 19.35 12.45 -22.89
N ASP A 242 19.34 11.40 -22.09
CA ASP A 242 18.87 10.07 -22.54
C ASP A 242 17.39 9.79 -22.28
N PHE A 243 16.70 10.63 -21.48
CA PHE A 243 15.27 10.42 -21.19
C PHE A 243 14.30 11.11 -22.18
N HIS A 244 14.77 12.06 -23.00
CA HIS A 244 13.91 12.80 -23.93
C HIS A 244 13.60 12.07 -25.24
N HIS A 245 14.19 10.91 -25.53
CA HIS A 245 13.95 10.18 -26.77
C HIS A 245 12.75 9.21 -26.72
N LEU A 246 12.01 9.15 -25.62
CA LEU A 246 10.91 8.20 -25.43
C LEU A 246 9.51 8.85 -25.45
N MET A 247 9.41 10.16 -25.77
CA MET A 247 8.12 10.88 -25.80
C MET A 247 7.79 11.55 -27.14
N ASP A 248 8.44 11.18 -28.24
CA ASP A 248 8.05 11.57 -29.60
C ASP A 248 7.43 10.39 -30.38
#